data_39f9d9a13819e78f486bf43935f26c63
#
_entry.id   39f9d9a13819e78f486bf43935f26c63
#
_cell.length_a   1.000
_cell.length_b   1.000
_cell.length_c   1.000
_cell.angle_alpha   90.00
_cell.angle_beta   90.00
_cell.angle_gamma   90.00
#
_symmetry.space_group_name_H-M   'P 1'
#
loop_
_entity.id
_entity.type
_entity.pdbx_description
1 polymer ?
#
loop_
_entity_poly.entity_id
_entity_poly.type
_entity_poly.pdbx_seq_one_letter_code
_entity_poly.pdbx_strand_id
1 'polypeptide(L)'
;MEVLHSNTARTPVRAVLFDFDGTVSTLRCGWEAVMKPLMLEMISGGKGWDAALENEVEEYIGESTGIQTIHQMKWLAARVHEGGSNPEAPTDPWWYKGEYNRRLMEQVSKRVESLTAGQVPNTAYLIAGSEDFLQTLCGRGVKLYVASGTDHPDVCHEAAALGVDKYFTLIAGAPVGEENCSKEKVMAQLLEAEGLHGDEVAVIGDGKGEICLGCEAGARTIGLATNEREGGVDAVKRERLIKAGADVIAGDFSEKEALLAFLGL
;
A
#
# COMPACT_ATOMS: atom_id res chain seq x y z
N MET A 1 12.25 -12.55 -9.52
CA MET A 1 10.80 -12.83 -9.62
C MET A 1 10.55 -14.31 -9.34
N GLU A 2 9.56 -14.65 -8.52
CA GLU A 2 9.15 -16.02 -8.20
C GLU A 2 7.71 -16.22 -8.70
N VAL A 3 7.51 -17.20 -9.58
CA VAL A 3 6.18 -17.55 -10.11
C VAL A 3 5.61 -18.67 -9.27
N LEU A 4 4.48 -18.42 -8.61
CA LEU A 4 3.79 -19.38 -7.73
C LEU A 4 2.67 -20.08 -8.47
N HIS A 5 1.89 -19.33 -9.25
CA HIS A 5 0.83 -19.85 -10.08
C HIS A 5 1.05 -19.42 -11.54
N SER A 6 1.27 -20.39 -12.41
CA SER A 6 1.34 -20.11 -13.85
C SER A 6 -0.08 -19.97 -14.39
N ASN A 7 -0.53 -18.76 -14.61
CA ASN A 7 -1.78 -18.53 -15.31
C ASN A 7 -1.57 -18.85 -16.81
N THR A 8 -2.16 -19.92 -17.28
CA THR A 8 -2.07 -20.35 -18.69
C THR A 8 -2.99 -19.55 -19.62
N ALA A 9 -3.95 -18.80 -19.10
CA ALA A 9 -4.79 -17.88 -19.86
C ALA A 9 -3.97 -16.64 -20.22
N ARG A 10 -3.73 -16.43 -21.51
CA ARG A 10 -2.78 -15.43 -22.02
C ARG A 10 -3.47 -14.26 -22.71
N THR A 11 -4.59 -13.82 -22.21
CA THR A 11 -5.16 -12.54 -22.63
C THR A 11 -4.20 -11.44 -22.17
N PRO A 12 -3.69 -10.55 -23.04
CA PRO A 12 -2.84 -9.45 -22.60
C PRO A 12 -3.59 -8.59 -21.58
N VAL A 13 -2.88 -8.20 -20.52
CA VAL A 13 -3.44 -7.25 -19.52
C VAL A 13 -3.64 -5.89 -20.18
N ARG A 14 -4.82 -5.29 -19.99
CA ARG A 14 -5.21 -4.00 -20.52
C ARG A 14 -5.28 -2.91 -19.47
N ALA A 15 -5.45 -3.30 -18.21
CA ALA A 15 -5.41 -2.38 -17.07
C ALA A 15 -4.66 -2.97 -15.88
N VAL A 16 -3.99 -2.10 -15.10
CA VAL A 16 -3.31 -2.48 -13.87
C VAL A 16 -3.79 -1.58 -12.74
N LEU A 17 -4.22 -2.20 -11.64
CA LEU A 17 -4.50 -1.54 -10.38
C LEU A 17 -3.28 -1.68 -9.47
N PHE A 18 -2.68 -0.56 -9.11
CA PHE A 18 -1.57 -0.48 -8.17
C PHE A 18 -2.04 -0.07 -6.79
N ASP A 19 -1.46 -0.65 -5.75
CA ASP A 19 -1.29 0.07 -4.50
C ASP A 19 -0.20 1.15 -4.67
N PHE A 20 -0.08 2.08 -3.72
CA PHE A 20 0.87 3.19 -3.85
C PHE A 20 2.03 3.07 -2.88
N ASP A 21 1.76 3.04 -1.58
CA ASP A 21 2.76 3.02 -0.53
C ASP A 21 3.40 1.63 -0.40
N GLY A 22 4.73 1.52 -0.46
CA GLY A 22 5.44 0.23 -0.49
C GLY A 22 5.37 -0.51 -1.83
N THR A 23 4.63 0.03 -2.81
CA THR A 23 4.46 -0.54 -4.15
C THR A 23 5.08 0.34 -5.24
N VAL A 24 4.72 1.61 -5.30
CA VAL A 24 5.30 2.60 -6.21
C VAL A 24 6.23 3.54 -5.45
N SER A 25 5.79 3.97 -4.26
CA SER A 25 6.41 4.99 -3.42
C SER A 25 7.01 4.40 -2.15
N THR A 26 8.15 4.93 -1.72
CA THR A 26 8.74 4.72 -0.40
C THR A 26 8.69 5.97 0.48
N LEU A 27 7.90 6.99 0.09
CA LEU A 27 7.76 8.23 0.87
C LEU A 27 7.30 7.98 2.30
N ARG A 28 6.45 6.97 2.50
CA ARG A 28 5.92 6.58 3.81
C ARG A 28 6.69 5.42 4.46
N CYS A 29 7.82 4.98 3.87
CA CYS A 29 8.66 3.93 4.46
C CYS A 29 8.99 4.21 5.93
N GLY A 30 8.77 3.21 6.79
CA GLY A 30 8.94 3.30 8.24
C GLY A 30 7.69 3.77 8.98
N TRP A 31 6.52 3.76 8.34
CA TRP A 31 5.23 4.08 8.98
C TRP A 31 4.94 3.19 10.20
N GLU A 32 5.40 1.95 10.20
CA GLU A 32 5.25 1.02 11.33
C GLU A 32 6.00 1.53 12.57
N ALA A 33 7.17 2.16 12.37
CA ALA A 33 7.95 2.76 13.45
C ALA A 33 7.28 3.99 14.07
N VAL A 34 6.25 4.53 13.44
CA VAL A 34 5.37 5.58 13.99
C VAL A 34 4.12 4.96 14.62
N MET A 35 3.51 4.00 13.93
CA MET A 35 2.26 3.38 14.37
C MET A 35 2.43 2.55 15.63
N LYS A 36 3.44 1.67 15.68
CA LYS A 36 3.68 0.79 16.84
C LYS A 36 3.86 1.58 18.15
N PRO A 37 4.75 2.59 18.24
CA PRO A 37 4.88 3.38 19.48
C PRO A 37 3.60 4.13 19.84
N LEU A 38 2.86 4.68 18.87
CA LEU A 38 1.59 5.33 19.14
C LEU A 38 0.57 4.36 19.77
N MET A 39 0.42 3.16 19.19
CA MET A 39 -0.50 2.16 19.72
C MET A 39 -0.12 1.73 21.15
N LEU A 40 1.15 1.41 21.37
CA LEU A 40 1.67 1.00 22.68
C LEU A 40 1.49 2.10 23.74
N GLU A 41 1.81 3.36 23.40
CA GLU A 41 1.64 4.53 24.26
C GLU A 41 0.16 4.71 24.67
N MET A 42 -0.74 4.66 23.69
CA MET A 42 -2.17 4.90 23.92
C MET A 42 -2.80 3.77 24.74
N ILE A 43 -2.49 2.51 24.44
CA ILE A 43 -3.03 1.36 25.18
C ILE A 43 -2.51 1.32 26.62
N SER A 44 -1.21 1.58 26.84
CA SER A 44 -0.61 1.54 28.15
C SER A 44 -0.86 2.79 29.02
N GLY A 45 -1.36 3.89 28.42
CA GLY A 45 -1.47 5.18 29.09
C GLY A 45 -0.12 5.77 29.49
N GLY A 46 0.95 5.46 28.74
CA GLY A 46 2.30 5.93 28.99
C GLY A 46 2.99 5.30 30.22
N LYS A 47 2.40 4.24 30.81
CA LYS A 47 2.94 3.57 32.01
C LYS A 47 3.96 2.45 31.69
N GLY A 48 4.36 2.33 30.41
CA GLY A 48 5.14 1.21 29.90
C GLY A 48 4.26 0.01 29.52
N TRP A 49 4.85 -0.94 28.83
CA TRP A 49 4.16 -2.13 28.31
C TRP A 49 5.05 -3.37 28.46
N ASP A 50 4.42 -4.52 28.45
CA ASP A 50 5.09 -5.81 28.47
C ASP A 50 5.26 -6.40 27.04
N ALA A 51 6.00 -7.50 26.95
CA ALA A 51 6.25 -8.18 25.69
C ALA A 51 4.96 -8.76 25.07
N ALA A 52 3.93 -9.07 25.87
CA ALA A 52 2.68 -9.61 25.36
C ALA A 52 1.91 -8.56 24.59
N LEU A 53 1.79 -7.32 25.12
CA LEU A 53 1.18 -6.20 24.42
C LEU A 53 2.00 -5.79 23.19
N GLU A 54 3.33 -5.82 23.29
CA GLU A 54 4.19 -5.51 22.15
C GLU A 54 3.95 -6.48 20.98
N ASN A 55 3.91 -7.78 21.26
CA ASN A 55 3.63 -8.81 20.24
C ASN A 55 2.22 -8.66 19.66
N GLU A 56 1.20 -8.41 20.50
CA GLU A 56 -0.19 -8.17 20.05
C GLU A 56 -0.26 -7.03 19.03
N VAL A 57 0.42 -5.92 19.34
CA VAL A 57 0.44 -4.74 18.45
C VAL A 57 1.19 -5.02 17.15
N GLU A 58 2.34 -5.71 17.22
CA GLU A 58 3.11 -6.09 16.03
C GLU A 58 2.32 -7.03 15.12
N GLU A 59 1.67 -8.04 15.68
CA GLU A 59 0.82 -8.98 14.93
C GLU A 59 -0.32 -8.24 14.25
N TYR A 60 -1.02 -7.37 14.98
CA TYR A 60 -2.11 -6.58 14.41
C TYR A 60 -1.65 -5.65 13.27
N ILE A 61 -0.53 -4.94 13.45
CA ILE A 61 0.04 -4.09 12.40
C ILE A 61 0.35 -4.91 11.15
N GLY A 62 0.96 -6.09 11.33
CA GLY A 62 1.28 -7.00 10.22
C GLY A 62 0.04 -7.49 9.47
N GLU A 63 -1.03 -7.87 10.19
CA GLU A 63 -2.27 -8.37 9.61
C GLU A 63 -3.09 -7.27 8.91
N SER A 64 -3.02 -6.05 9.43
CA SER A 64 -3.79 -4.89 8.94
C SER A 64 -3.05 -4.04 7.91
N THR A 65 -1.89 -4.51 7.43
CA THR A 65 -1.17 -3.80 6.35
C THR A 65 -2.00 -3.76 5.07
N GLY A 66 -2.11 -2.57 4.45
CA GLY A 66 -2.86 -2.35 3.21
C GLY A 66 -4.33 -1.96 3.38
N ILE A 67 -4.89 -2.03 4.61
CA ILE A 67 -6.24 -1.50 4.87
C ILE A 67 -6.22 0.02 5.11
N GLN A 68 -7.39 0.66 5.05
CA GLN A 68 -7.50 2.07 5.44
C GLN A 68 -7.07 2.29 6.89
N THR A 69 -6.27 3.33 7.13
CA THR A 69 -5.76 3.70 8.46
C THR A 69 -6.86 3.87 9.51
N ILE A 70 -8.05 4.34 9.11
CA ILE A 70 -9.17 4.51 10.06
C ILE A 70 -9.59 3.17 10.70
N HIS A 71 -9.51 2.05 9.99
CA HIS A 71 -9.83 0.75 10.56
C HIS A 71 -8.79 0.31 11.60
N GLN A 72 -7.51 0.62 11.37
CA GLN A 72 -6.45 0.40 12.36
C GLN A 72 -6.68 1.25 13.61
N MET A 73 -7.12 2.50 13.43
CA MET A 73 -7.42 3.40 14.56
C MET A 73 -8.71 3.01 15.32
N LYS A 74 -9.68 2.39 14.66
CA LYS A 74 -10.85 1.80 15.34
C LYS A 74 -10.43 0.66 16.27
N TRP A 75 -9.57 -0.22 15.79
CA TRP A 75 -9.02 -1.28 16.64
C TRP A 75 -8.26 -0.68 17.83
N LEU A 76 -7.40 0.33 17.58
CA LEU A 76 -6.67 1.03 18.63
C LEU A 76 -7.61 1.63 19.68
N ALA A 77 -8.63 2.38 19.24
CA ALA A 77 -9.61 3.00 20.15
C ALA A 77 -10.33 1.96 21.01
N ALA A 78 -10.80 0.86 20.42
CA ALA A 78 -11.42 -0.23 21.15
C ALA A 78 -10.46 -0.84 22.18
N ARG A 79 -9.22 -1.15 21.77
CA ARG A 79 -8.21 -1.78 22.61
C ARG A 79 -7.77 -0.91 23.78
N VAL A 80 -7.68 0.41 23.59
CA VAL A 80 -7.41 1.39 24.64
C VAL A 80 -8.48 1.35 25.73
N HIS A 81 -9.75 1.31 25.35
CA HIS A 81 -10.87 1.30 26.30
C HIS A 81 -11.04 -0.05 27.00
N GLU A 82 -10.87 -1.17 26.30
CA GLU A 82 -10.89 -2.51 26.87
C GLU A 82 -9.80 -2.72 27.93
N GLY A 83 -8.62 -2.17 27.69
CA GLY A 83 -7.48 -2.29 28.59
C GLY A 83 -7.60 -1.49 29.88
N GLY A 84 -8.39 -0.43 29.90
CA GLY A 84 -8.65 0.42 31.07
C GLY A 84 -7.42 1.15 31.65
N SER A 85 -6.25 1.01 31.03
CA SER A 85 -5.01 1.62 31.51
C SER A 85 -4.94 3.12 31.24
N ASN A 86 -5.73 3.60 30.27
CA ASN A 86 -5.79 5.00 29.85
C ASN A 86 -7.26 5.50 29.79
N PRO A 87 -7.90 5.70 30.95
CA PRO A 87 -9.32 6.03 31.01
C PRO A 87 -9.66 7.43 30.44
N GLU A 88 -8.69 8.32 30.37
CA GLU A 88 -8.86 9.68 29.83
C GLU A 88 -8.57 9.76 28.31
N ALA A 89 -8.22 8.65 27.69
CA ALA A 89 -7.93 8.62 26.26
C ALA A 89 -9.18 8.97 25.42
N PRO A 90 -9.02 9.63 24.27
CA PRO A 90 -10.11 9.90 23.36
C PRO A 90 -10.83 8.62 22.91
N THR A 91 -12.16 8.71 22.74
CA THR A 91 -12.98 7.58 22.23
C THR A 91 -13.10 7.57 20.71
N ASP A 92 -12.83 8.70 20.06
CA ASP A 92 -13.00 8.90 18.63
C ASP A 92 -11.80 8.32 17.85
N PRO A 93 -11.98 7.31 16.98
CA PRO A 93 -10.93 6.78 16.14
C PRO A 93 -10.29 7.81 15.19
N TRP A 94 -11.04 8.84 14.80
CA TRP A 94 -10.53 9.91 13.95
C TRP A 94 -9.48 10.77 14.65
N TRP A 95 -9.60 10.94 15.98
CA TRP A 95 -8.56 11.58 16.77
C TRP A 95 -7.23 10.82 16.69
N TYR A 96 -7.27 9.48 16.84
CA TYR A 96 -6.07 8.64 16.71
C TYR A 96 -5.48 8.70 15.31
N LYS A 97 -6.34 8.72 14.27
CA LYS A 97 -5.89 8.89 12.89
C LYS A 97 -5.20 10.23 12.69
N GLY A 98 -5.74 11.30 13.24
CA GLY A 98 -5.14 12.63 13.21
C GLY A 98 -3.76 12.65 13.88
N GLU A 99 -3.64 12.06 15.06
CA GLU A 99 -2.36 11.99 15.78
C GLU A 99 -1.31 11.12 15.06
N TYR A 100 -1.73 9.98 14.51
CA TYR A 100 -0.87 9.15 13.66
C TYR A 100 -0.38 9.93 12.43
N ASN A 101 -1.28 10.56 11.69
CA ASN A 101 -0.93 11.34 10.52
C ASN A 101 0.02 12.49 10.90
N ARG A 102 -0.25 13.21 11.99
CA ARG A 102 0.63 14.27 12.46
C ARG A 102 2.05 13.78 12.69
N ARG A 103 2.23 12.63 13.37
CA ARG A 103 3.55 12.03 13.63
C ARG A 103 4.22 11.54 12.34
N LEU A 104 3.48 10.88 11.47
CA LEU A 104 4.00 10.37 10.21
C LEU A 104 4.46 11.49 9.28
N MET A 105 3.67 12.55 9.17
CA MET A 105 3.95 13.68 8.30
C MET A 105 5.19 14.50 8.73
N GLU A 106 5.67 14.37 9.96
CA GLU A 106 6.95 14.99 10.37
C GLU A 106 8.14 14.54 9.52
N GLN A 107 8.12 13.29 9.04
CA GLN A 107 9.15 12.76 8.16
C GLN A 107 8.76 12.79 6.68
N VAL A 108 7.50 12.52 6.35
CA VAL A 108 7.01 12.51 4.96
C VAL A 108 7.12 13.90 4.33
N SER A 109 6.68 14.96 5.04
CA SER A 109 6.79 16.34 4.54
C SER A 109 8.22 16.72 4.19
N LYS A 110 9.21 16.35 5.02
CA LYS A 110 10.62 16.61 4.73
C LYS A 110 11.11 15.91 3.48
N ARG A 111 10.64 14.67 3.23
CA ARG A 111 10.96 13.92 2.01
C ARG A 111 10.35 14.59 0.78
N VAL A 112 9.09 14.99 0.86
CA VAL A 112 8.37 15.71 -0.20
C VAL A 112 9.03 17.08 -0.47
N GLU A 113 9.38 17.84 0.57
CA GLU A 113 10.09 19.11 0.45
C GLU A 113 11.44 18.93 -0.25
N SER A 114 12.21 17.89 0.09
CA SER A 114 13.51 17.62 -0.53
C SER A 114 13.38 17.27 -2.02
N LEU A 115 12.31 16.56 -2.40
CA LEU A 115 11.98 16.26 -3.80
C LEU A 115 11.61 17.53 -4.57
N THR A 116 10.66 18.30 -4.05
CA THR A 116 10.15 19.51 -4.73
C THR A 116 11.21 20.61 -4.83
N ALA A 117 12.14 20.66 -3.87
CA ALA A 117 13.31 21.54 -3.92
C ALA A 117 14.42 21.02 -4.85
N GLY A 118 14.28 19.85 -5.46
CA GLY A 118 15.30 19.25 -6.31
C GLY A 118 16.58 18.84 -5.59
N GLN A 119 16.53 18.66 -4.27
CA GLN A 119 17.68 18.26 -3.46
C GLN A 119 18.04 16.79 -3.63
N VAL A 120 17.04 15.97 -3.95
CA VAL A 120 17.17 14.54 -4.26
C VAL A 120 16.39 14.21 -5.54
N PRO A 121 16.82 13.20 -6.32
CA PRO A 121 16.06 12.73 -7.45
C PRO A 121 14.78 12.00 -6.98
N ASN A 122 13.75 11.95 -7.84
CA ASN A 122 12.51 11.21 -7.54
C ASN A 122 12.77 9.72 -7.25
N THR A 123 13.78 9.12 -7.89
CA THR A 123 14.20 7.73 -7.67
C THR A 123 14.65 7.44 -6.24
N ALA A 124 14.94 8.48 -5.43
CA ALA A 124 15.29 8.30 -4.02
C ALA A 124 14.11 7.77 -3.17
N TYR A 125 12.88 8.00 -3.63
CA TYR A 125 11.67 7.58 -2.93
C TYR A 125 10.70 6.80 -3.82
N LEU A 126 11.21 6.21 -4.91
CA LEU A 126 10.49 5.26 -5.74
C LEU A 126 11.02 3.84 -5.49
N ILE A 127 10.15 2.86 -5.54
CA ILE A 127 10.55 1.45 -5.62
C ILE A 127 11.40 1.28 -6.90
N ALA A 128 12.50 0.53 -6.78
CA ALA A 128 13.45 0.35 -7.89
C ALA A 128 12.75 -0.14 -9.16
N GLY A 129 12.99 0.57 -10.26
CA GLY A 129 12.42 0.27 -11.58
C GLY A 129 10.96 0.67 -11.78
N SER A 130 10.25 1.20 -10.75
CA SER A 130 8.82 1.51 -10.86
C SER A 130 8.52 2.52 -11.97
N GLU A 131 9.25 3.63 -12.08
CA GLU A 131 8.97 4.64 -13.10
C GLU A 131 9.15 4.09 -14.52
N ASP A 132 10.21 3.34 -14.77
CA ASP A 132 10.45 2.70 -16.07
C ASP A 132 9.37 1.65 -16.40
N PHE A 133 8.92 0.91 -15.40
CA PHE A 133 7.82 -0.06 -15.55
C PHE A 133 6.50 0.63 -15.89
N LEU A 134 6.12 1.70 -15.13
CA LEU A 134 4.93 2.50 -15.40
C LEU A 134 4.97 3.11 -16.81
N GLN A 135 6.10 3.71 -17.19
CA GLN A 135 6.29 4.27 -18.52
C GLN A 135 6.14 3.22 -19.63
N THR A 136 6.69 2.02 -19.40
CA THR A 136 6.62 0.92 -20.37
C THR A 136 5.19 0.43 -20.55
N LEU A 137 4.43 0.26 -19.45
CA LEU A 137 3.02 -0.13 -19.49
C LEU A 137 2.17 0.91 -20.26
N CYS A 138 2.34 2.20 -19.96
CA CYS A 138 1.67 3.28 -20.69
C CYS A 138 2.03 3.28 -22.17
N GLY A 139 3.31 3.09 -22.52
CA GLY A 139 3.78 3.00 -23.90
C GLY A 139 3.17 1.82 -24.68
N ARG A 140 2.75 0.78 -23.99
CA ARG A 140 2.02 -0.38 -24.54
C ARG A 140 0.50 -0.22 -24.53
N GLY A 141 -0.01 0.95 -24.10
CA GLY A 141 -1.44 1.26 -24.09
C GLY A 141 -2.21 0.66 -22.91
N VAL A 142 -1.50 0.17 -21.86
CA VAL A 142 -2.11 -0.33 -20.63
C VAL A 142 -2.56 0.85 -19.78
N LYS A 143 -3.80 0.82 -19.26
CA LYS A 143 -4.32 1.85 -18.38
C LYS A 143 -3.94 1.57 -16.93
N LEU A 144 -3.45 2.59 -16.24
CA LEU A 144 -2.92 2.44 -14.88
C LEU A 144 -3.82 3.18 -13.89
N TYR A 145 -4.08 2.52 -12.77
CA TYR A 145 -4.94 2.99 -11.69
C TYR A 145 -4.24 2.82 -10.36
N VAL A 146 -4.47 3.74 -9.43
CA VAL A 146 -4.02 3.63 -8.05
C VAL A 146 -5.24 3.53 -7.13
N ALA A 147 -5.19 2.59 -6.19
CA ALA A 147 -6.11 2.52 -5.06
C ALA A 147 -5.31 2.42 -3.75
N SER A 148 -5.22 3.51 -3.00
CA SER A 148 -4.44 3.62 -1.77
C SER A 148 -5.31 3.78 -0.52
N GLY A 149 -4.88 3.22 0.61
CA GLY A 149 -5.46 3.46 1.93
C GLY A 149 -5.10 4.83 2.53
N THR A 150 -4.17 5.54 1.91
CA THR A 150 -3.76 6.91 2.26
C THR A 150 -4.84 7.91 1.86
N ASP A 151 -4.99 9.01 2.63
CA ASP A 151 -5.96 10.06 2.34
C ASP A 151 -5.76 10.61 0.92
N HIS A 152 -6.86 10.79 0.18
CA HIS A 152 -6.83 11.14 -1.25
C HIS A 152 -5.99 12.38 -1.58
N PRO A 153 -6.07 13.50 -0.83
CA PRO A 153 -5.23 14.66 -1.10
C PRO A 153 -3.73 14.37 -0.95
N ASP A 154 -3.38 13.52 0.03
CA ASP A 154 -1.98 13.18 0.32
C ASP A 154 -1.39 12.31 -0.78
N VAL A 155 -2.08 11.22 -1.18
CA VAL A 155 -1.57 10.33 -2.24
C VAL A 155 -1.43 11.07 -3.57
N CYS A 156 -2.37 11.97 -3.90
CA CYS A 156 -2.26 12.80 -5.10
C CYS A 156 -1.05 13.75 -5.04
N HIS A 157 -0.85 14.39 -3.89
CA HIS A 157 0.29 15.29 -3.67
C HIS A 157 1.63 14.55 -3.75
N GLU A 158 1.72 13.39 -3.12
CA GLU A 158 2.92 12.54 -3.12
C GLU A 158 3.23 11.99 -4.52
N ALA A 159 2.22 11.53 -5.27
CA ALA A 159 2.39 11.08 -6.66
C ALA A 159 2.90 12.20 -7.57
N ALA A 160 2.37 13.43 -7.41
CA ALA A 160 2.82 14.61 -8.15
C ALA A 160 4.25 15.01 -7.77
N ALA A 161 4.61 14.97 -6.47
CA ALA A 161 5.98 15.26 -6.01
C ALA A 161 7.01 14.26 -6.57
N LEU A 162 6.62 13.00 -6.72
CA LEU A 162 7.43 11.95 -7.35
C LEU A 162 7.44 12.05 -8.89
N GLY A 163 6.53 12.84 -9.50
CA GLY A 163 6.39 12.99 -10.94
C GLY A 163 5.82 11.75 -11.65
N VAL A 164 5.12 10.88 -10.92
CA VAL A 164 4.51 9.65 -11.45
C VAL A 164 3.01 9.77 -11.71
N ASP A 165 2.35 10.82 -11.22
CA ASP A 165 0.93 11.10 -11.41
C ASP A 165 0.50 11.05 -12.88
N LYS A 166 1.36 11.52 -13.78
CA LYS A 166 1.17 11.53 -15.23
C LYS A 166 0.94 10.16 -15.88
N TYR A 167 1.31 9.08 -15.21
CA TYR A 167 1.14 7.71 -15.73
C TYR A 167 -0.22 7.11 -15.41
N PHE A 168 -0.94 7.66 -14.44
CA PHE A 168 -2.18 7.07 -13.95
C PHE A 168 -3.42 7.73 -14.59
N THR A 169 -4.34 6.87 -15.02
CA THR A 169 -5.67 7.29 -15.47
C THR A 169 -6.49 7.81 -14.29
N LEU A 170 -6.33 7.19 -13.12
CA LEU A 170 -6.98 7.58 -11.86
C LEU A 170 -6.07 7.27 -10.69
N ILE A 171 -5.96 8.23 -9.78
CA ILE A 171 -5.39 8.01 -8.44
C ILE A 171 -6.53 8.15 -7.44
N ALA A 172 -6.87 7.06 -6.76
CA ALA A 172 -7.90 7.03 -5.73
C ALA A 172 -7.26 6.73 -4.36
N GLY A 173 -7.39 7.68 -3.45
CA GLY A 173 -7.06 7.52 -2.04
C GLY A 173 -8.32 7.49 -1.18
N ALA A 174 -8.16 7.25 0.12
CA ALA A 174 -9.24 7.28 1.08
C ALA A 174 -9.88 8.68 1.14
N PRO A 175 -11.21 8.83 1.04
CA PRO A 175 -11.86 10.11 1.25
C PRO A 175 -11.64 10.58 2.69
N VAL A 176 -11.35 11.87 2.87
CA VAL A 176 -11.15 12.46 4.20
C VAL A 176 -12.47 12.44 4.97
N GLY A 177 -12.44 11.86 6.17
CA GLY A 177 -13.63 11.79 7.05
C GLY A 177 -14.63 10.69 6.68
N GLU A 178 -14.32 9.83 5.71
CA GLU A 178 -15.18 8.70 5.31
C GLU A 178 -14.47 7.36 5.49
N GLU A 179 -15.24 6.33 5.85
CA GLU A 179 -14.74 4.97 6.05
C GLU A 179 -14.89 4.07 4.81
N ASN A 180 -15.52 4.59 3.76
CA ASN A 180 -16.04 3.79 2.64
C ASN A 180 -15.25 3.93 1.34
N CYS A 181 -13.95 4.23 1.39
CA CYS A 181 -13.11 4.03 0.22
C CYS A 181 -12.60 2.60 0.22
N SER A 182 -13.28 1.75 -0.47
CA SER A 182 -12.78 0.40 -0.65
C SER A 182 -12.05 0.31 -1.99
N LYS A 183 -10.90 -0.35 -1.97
CA LYS A 183 -10.17 -0.73 -3.19
C LYS A 183 -11.07 -1.54 -4.13
N GLU A 184 -12.07 -2.25 -3.56
CA GLU A 184 -13.11 -2.98 -4.30
C GLU A 184 -13.96 -2.06 -5.17
N LYS A 185 -14.34 -0.86 -4.67
CA LYS A 185 -15.07 0.12 -5.49
C LYS A 185 -14.24 0.62 -6.66
N VAL A 186 -12.96 0.89 -6.43
CA VAL A 186 -12.04 1.31 -7.50
C VAL A 186 -11.89 0.21 -8.54
N MET A 187 -11.74 -1.05 -8.13
CA MET A 187 -11.69 -2.20 -9.02
C MET A 187 -12.97 -2.34 -9.82
N ALA A 188 -14.14 -2.27 -9.17
CA ALA A 188 -15.43 -2.38 -9.85
C ALA A 188 -15.63 -1.25 -10.87
N GLN A 189 -15.27 -0.02 -10.52
CA GLN A 189 -15.32 1.12 -11.43
C GLN A 189 -14.37 0.95 -12.63
N LEU A 190 -13.15 0.42 -12.39
CA LEU A 190 -12.19 0.13 -13.45
C LEU A 190 -12.77 -0.91 -14.43
N LEU A 191 -13.27 -2.02 -13.93
CA LEU A 191 -13.83 -3.09 -14.77
C LEU A 191 -15.01 -2.59 -15.59
N GLU A 192 -15.92 -1.82 -14.98
CA GLU A 192 -17.09 -1.25 -15.65
C GLU A 192 -16.68 -0.20 -16.70
N ALA A 193 -15.86 0.79 -16.32
CA ALA A 193 -15.47 1.89 -17.19
C ALA A 193 -14.68 1.43 -18.43
N GLU A 194 -13.86 0.39 -18.27
CA GLU A 194 -13.03 -0.13 -19.35
C GLU A 194 -13.68 -1.31 -20.11
N GLY A 195 -14.80 -1.83 -19.58
CA GLY A 195 -15.47 -3.01 -20.14
C GLY A 195 -14.59 -4.25 -20.11
N LEU A 196 -13.83 -4.44 -19.01
CA LEU A 196 -12.87 -5.51 -18.87
C LEU A 196 -13.38 -6.65 -17.96
N HIS A 197 -12.81 -7.82 -18.17
CA HIS A 197 -12.93 -8.97 -17.28
C HIS A 197 -11.68 -9.10 -16.41
N GLY A 198 -11.76 -9.87 -15.32
CA GLY A 198 -10.65 -10.01 -14.38
C GLY A 198 -9.33 -10.46 -15.01
N ASP A 199 -9.38 -11.40 -15.96
CA ASP A 199 -8.20 -11.92 -16.67
C ASP A 199 -7.49 -10.90 -17.58
N GLU A 200 -8.15 -9.77 -17.90
CA GLU A 200 -7.58 -8.62 -18.62
C GLU A 200 -6.98 -7.57 -17.68
N VAL A 201 -7.04 -7.80 -16.35
CA VAL A 201 -6.57 -6.88 -15.32
C VAL A 201 -5.47 -7.52 -14.50
N ALA A 202 -4.53 -6.72 -14.02
CA ALA A 202 -3.59 -7.13 -12.99
C ALA A 202 -3.72 -6.23 -11.76
N VAL A 203 -3.42 -6.80 -10.59
CA VAL A 203 -3.30 -6.08 -9.32
C VAL A 203 -1.87 -6.22 -8.82
N ILE A 204 -1.25 -5.10 -8.48
CA ILE A 204 0.13 -5.04 -7.98
C ILE A 204 0.12 -4.32 -6.64
N GLY A 205 0.60 -4.98 -5.58
CA GLY A 205 0.62 -4.41 -4.25
C GLY A 205 1.52 -5.15 -3.28
N ASP A 206 1.79 -4.55 -2.13
CA ASP A 206 2.61 -5.10 -1.06
C ASP A 206 1.79 -5.58 0.15
N GLY A 207 0.47 -5.36 0.14
CA GLY A 207 -0.47 -5.75 1.18
C GLY A 207 -1.30 -6.98 0.83
N LYS A 208 -1.82 -7.65 1.87
CA LYS A 208 -2.75 -8.77 1.73
C LYS A 208 -4.05 -8.36 1.03
N GLY A 209 -4.56 -7.15 1.35
CA GLY A 209 -5.85 -6.68 0.87
C GLY A 209 -5.94 -6.60 -0.65
N GLU A 210 -4.91 -6.03 -1.29
CA GLU A 210 -4.84 -5.89 -2.74
C GLU A 210 -4.77 -7.24 -3.45
N ILE A 211 -3.94 -8.15 -2.91
CA ILE A 211 -3.77 -9.48 -3.50
C ILE A 211 -5.06 -10.28 -3.41
N CYS A 212 -5.73 -10.28 -2.24
CA CYS A 212 -7.04 -10.93 -2.09
C CYS A 212 -8.06 -10.34 -3.06
N LEU A 213 -8.13 -9.01 -3.19
CA LEU A 213 -9.01 -8.33 -4.14
C LEU A 213 -8.75 -8.78 -5.58
N GLY A 214 -7.47 -8.86 -5.98
CA GLY A 214 -7.10 -9.35 -7.29
C GLY A 214 -7.56 -10.78 -7.54
N CYS A 215 -7.34 -11.68 -6.58
CA CYS A 215 -7.78 -13.08 -6.65
C CYS A 215 -9.31 -13.19 -6.78
N GLU A 216 -10.07 -12.43 -5.97
CA GLU A 216 -11.53 -12.43 -5.98
C GLU A 216 -12.10 -11.91 -7.31
N ALA A 217 -11.42 -10.93 -7.93
CA ALA A 217 -11.79 -10.40 -9.23
C ALA A 217 -11.35 -11.30 -10.40
N GLY A 218 -10.59 -12.36 -10.16
CA GLY A 218 -9.98 -13.19 -11.20
C GLY A 218 -8.84 -12.48 -11.97
N ALA A 219 -8.28 -11.43 -11.38
CA ALA A 219 -7.16 -10.69 -11.94
C ALA A 219 -5.83 -11.41 -11.70
N ARG A 220 -4.81 -11.07 -12.48
CA ARG A 220 -3.43 -11.50 -12.19
C ARG A 220 -2.87 -10.71 -11.03
N THR A 221 -2.18 -11.38 -10.13
CA THR A 221 -1.67 -10.74 -8.92
C THR A 221 -0.16 -10.78 -8.84
N ILE A 222 0.46 -9.61 -8.64
CA ILE A 222 1.90 -9.47 -8.38
C ILE A 222 2.07 -8.90 -6.99
N GLY A 223 2.57 -9.70 -6.07
CA GLY A 223 2.94 -9.28 -4.74
C GLY A 223 4.34 -8.66 -4.72
N LEU A 224 4.45 -7.39 -4.34
CA LEU A 224 5.74 -6.73 -4.16
C LEU A 224 6.22 -6.90 -2.72
N ALA A 225 7.14 -7.85 -2.52
CA ALA A 225 7.76 -8.10 -1.22
C ALA A 225 9.02 -7.26 -1.02
N THR A 226 8.95 -5.97 -1.31
CA THR A 226 10.12 -5.08 -1.25
C THR A 226 10.56 -4.83 0.19
N ASN A 227 11.85 -5.04 0.48
CA ASN A 227 12.49 -4.42 1.62
C ASN A 227 12.82 -2.96 1.27
N GLU A 228 11.96 -2.04 1.70
CA GLU A 228 12.03 -0.63 1.33
C GLU A 228 13.28 0.08 1.87
N ARG A 229 13.95 -0.47 2.89
CA ARG A 229 15.13 0.14 3.52
C ARG A 229 16.44 -0.37 2.92
N GLU A 230 16.50 -1.66 2.67
CA GLU A 230 17.75 -2.34 2.29
C GLU A 230 17.75 -2.80 0.83
N GLY A 231 16.60 -2.75 0.18
CA GLY A 231 16.38 -3.36 -1.13
C GLY A 231 16.24 -4.89 -1.06
N GLY A 232 15.86 -5.49 -2.17
CA GLY A 232 15.64 -6.93 -2.25
C GLY A 232 14.29 -7.37 -1.65
N VAL A 233 14.19 -8.65 -1.32
CA VAL A 233 12.94 -9.27 -0.85
C VAL A 233 12.87 -9.29 0.68
N ASP A 234 11.80 -8.75 1.23
CA ASP A 234 11.42 -8.92 2.64
C ASP A 234 10.72 -10.27 2.82
N ALA A 235 11.29 -11.13 3.68
CA ALA A 235 10.79 -12.49 3.90
C ALA A 235 9.39 -12.53 4.52
N VAL A 236 9.07 -11.59 5.41
CA VAL A 236 7.77 -11.52 6.11
C VAL A 236 6.69 -11.05 5.13
N LYS A 237 6.97 -10.00 4.36
CA LYS A 237 6.07 -9.55 3.27
C LYS A 237 5.85 -10.69 2.27
N ARG A 238 6.91 -11.37 1.84
CA ARG A 238 6.82 -12.49 0.89
C ARG A 238 5.87 -13.58 1.38
N GLU A 239 6.03 -14.07 2.61
CA GLU A 239 5.15 -15.10 3.15
C GLU A 239 3.69 -14.64 3.26
N ARG A 240 3.46 -13.40 3.66
CA ARG A 240 2.13 -12.80 3.74
C ARG A 240 1.45 -12.76 2.37
N LEU A 241 2.16 -12.33 1.33
CA LEU A 241 1.65 -12.22 -0.03
C LEU A 241 1.39 -13.61 -0.66
N ILE A 242 2.23 -14.60 -0.38
CA ILE A 242 1.99 -15.99 -0.77
C ILE A 242 0.70 -16.51 -0.14
N LYS A 243 0.51 -16.31 1.17
CA LYS A 243 -0.72 -16.71 1.89
C LYS A 243 -1.96 -15.98 1.38
N ALA A 244 -1.81 -14.77 0.87
CA ALA A 244 -2.89 -14.00 0.24
C ALA A 244 -3.27 -14.49 -1.15
N GLY A 245 -2.47 -15.37 -1.77
CA GLY A 245 -2.74 -15.97 -3.07
C GLY A 245 -2.08 -15.26 -4.25
N ALA A 246 -0.98 -14.54 -4.04
CA ALA A 246 -0.24 -13.91 -5.13
C ALA A 246 0.18 -14.94 -6.19
N ASP A 247 0.01 -14.61 -7.47
CA ASP A 247 0.51 -15.45 -8.58
C ASP A 247 2.03 -15.35 -8.73
N VAL A 248 2.55 -14.14 -8.47
CA VAL A 248 3.97 -13.82 -8.60
C VAL A 248 4.42 -13.00 -7.39
N ILE A 249 5.63 -13.29 -6.92
CA ILE A 249 6.34 -12.44 -5.95
C ILE A 249 7.54 -11.80 -6.63
N ALA A 250 7.68 -10.48 -6.47
CA ALA A 250 8.85 -9.72 -6.88
C ALA A 250 9.38 -8.87 -5.73
N GLY A 251 10.68 -8.59 -5.71
CA GLY A 251 11.29 -7.68 -4.75
C GLY A 251 11.11 -6.21 -5.16
N ASP A 252 11.09 -5.97 -6.46
CA ASP A 252 10.93 -4.67 -7.09
C ASP A 252 10.61 -4.85 -8.59
N PHE A 253 10.73 -3.78 -9.39
CA PHE A 253 10.47 -3.82 -10.84
C PHE A 253 11.73 -4.04 -11.70
N SER A 254 12.88 -4.41 -11.11
CA SER A 254 14.13 -4.60 -11.85
C SER A 254 14.06 -5.74 -12.86
N GLU A 255 13.26 -6.77 -12.59
CA GLU A 255 13.00 -7.87 -13.54
C GLU A 255 11.84 -7.54 -14.51
N LYS A 256 11.84 -6.30 -15.04
CA LYS A 256 10.78 -5.74 -15.86
C LYS A 256 10.28 -6.66 -16.98
N GLU A 257 11.20 -7.24 -17.76
CA GLU A 257 10.81 -8.07 -18.89
C GLU A 257 10.07 -9.36 -18.47
N ALA A 258 10.46 -9.93 -17.33
CA ALA A 258 9.76 -11.08 -16.76
C ALA A 258 8.37 -10.73 -16.24
N LEU A 259 8.22 -9.57 -15.60
CA LEU A 259 6.92 -9.04 -15.15
C LEU A 259 6.01 -8.76 -16.36
N LEU A 260 6.53 -8.11 -17.40
CA LEU A 260 5.77 -7.85 -18.63
C LEU A 260 5.32 -9.15 -19.31
N ALA A 261 6.22 -10.14 -19.42
CA ALA A 261 5.87 -11.44 -19.97
C ALA A 261 4.77 -12.15 -19.17
N PHE A 262 4.79 -12.05 -17.83
CA PHE A 262 3.71 -12.56 -16.98
C PHE A 262 2.38 -11.85 -17.25
N LEU A 263 2.40 -10.55 -17.55
CA LEU A 263 1.22 -9.76 -17.91
C LEU A 263 0.73 -10.02 -19.36
N GLY A 264 1.48 -10.79 -20.15
CA GLY A 264 1.16 -11.07 -21.55
C GLY A 264 1.50 -9.90 -22.49
N LEU A 265 2.47 -9.10 -22.11
CA LEU A 265 2.89 -7.87 -22.77
C LEU A 265 4.28 -7.99 -23.37
#